data_2670f800cf08054453b274f364c8bfbc
#
_entry.id   2670f800cf08054453b274f364c8bfbc
#
_cell.length_a   1.000
_cell.length_b   1.000
_cell.length_c   1.000
_cell.angle_alpha   90.00
_cell.angle_beta   90.00
_cell.angle_gamma   90.00
#
_symmetry.space_group_name_H-M   'P 1'
#
loop_
_entity.id
_entity.type
_entity.pdbx_description
1 polymer ?
#
loop_
_entity_poly.entity_id
_entity_poly.type
_entity_poly.pdbx_seq_one_letter_code
_entity_poly.pdbx_strand_id
1 'polypeptide(L)'
;YKQLRDLQISGIPKIHDLILENNSLILLEDYIHGQTLEQLLEEQTTLVYSDALAIMRKLCDVLKSLHTLTPPIIHRDLKLSNIILTSENLVYIVDFDTARYYESGQEQDTELLGTKEYAPPEQYGFGQSDARSDIYALGIIFNRLLTGEYPKHQLADDRYRSVISKCIRWNPEERFQTVEELKTALHDNISSDIGKPGFTLSSIHSDIPGFRTGKLWKMILAFFGYLSFLYCSMTSDFTNAKTGLPLTGLQLWHERFFVFLMLLSLIFYNFNY
;
A
#
# COMPACT_ATOMS: atom_id res chain seq x y z
N TYR A 1 -0.84 -24.76 17.68
CA TYR A 1 0.28 -24.37 18.59
C TYR A 1 1.26 -25.51 18.84
N LYS A 2 0.84 -26.78 19.11
CA LYS A 2 1.80 -27.88 19.38
C LYS A 2 2.85 -28.04 18.29
N GLN A 3 2.46 -27.98 17.01
CA GLN A 3 3.42 -28.10 15.91
C GLN A 3 4.25 -26.81 15.72
N LEU A 4 3.67 -25.62 15.94
CA LEU A 4 4.44 -24.37 15.92
C LEU A 4 5.53 -24.35 17.00
N ARG A 5 5.27 -24.93 18.18
CA ARG A 5 6.26 -25.07 19.25
C ARG A 5 7.49 -25.87 18.80
N ASP A 6 7.26 -26.94 18.06
CA ASP A 6 8.32 -27.84 17.62
C ASP A 6 9.06 -27.33 16.36
N LEU A 7 8.48 -26.31 15.69
CA LEU A 7 9.03 -25.65 14.51
C LEU A 7 9.70 -24.33 14.94
N GLN A 8 11.02 -24.25 14.76
CA GLN A 8 11.76 -22.98 14.97
C GLN A 8 11.71 -22.16 13.67
N ILE A 9 10.60 -21.45 13.45
CA ILE A 9 10.40 -20.60 12.26
C ILE A 9 10.85 -19.18 12.61
N SER A 10 11.79 -18.66 11.85
CA SER A 10 12.22 -17.25 11.97
C SER A 10 11.05 -16.31 11.65
N GLY A 11 10.84 -15.29 12.48
CA GLY A 11 9.73 -14.34 12.34
C GLY A 11 8.42 -14.78 13.01
N ILE A 12 8.48 -15.83 13.84
CA ILE A 12 7.40 -16.26 14.73
C ILE A 12 7.96 -16.33 16.16
N PRO A 13 7.24 -15.86 17.18
CA PRO A 13 7.67 -16.02 18.58
C PRO A 13 7.87 -17.50 18.91
N LYS A 14 8.96 -17.80 19.61
CA LYS A 14 9.20 -19.16 20.05
C LYS A 14 8.20 -19.52 21.15
N ILE A 15 7.50 -20.62 20.97
CA ILE A 15 6.57 -21.16 21.95
C ILE A 15 7.36 -22.04 22.92
N HIS A 16 7.32 -21.72 24.21
CA HIS A 16 8.00 -22.45 25.28
C HIS A 16 7.11 -23.54 25.84
N ASP A 17 5.85 -23.22 26.11
CA ASP A 17 4.95 -24.19 26.72
C ASP A 17 3.48 -23.94 26.33
N LEU A 18 2.67 -24.99 26.49
CA LEU A 18 1.23 -25.01 26.23
C LEU A 18 0.57 -25.69 27.42
N ILE A 19 -0.10 -24.91 28.25
CA ILE A 19 -0.74 -25.39 29.48
C ILE A 19 -2.26 -25.39 29.27
N LEU A 20 -2.89 -26.53 29.43
CA LEU A 20 -4.36 -26.66 29.41
C LEU A 20 -4.88 -26.66 30.83
N GLU A 21 -5.57 -25.62 31.22
CA GLU A 21 -6.14 -25.48 32.55
C GLU A 21 -7.61 -24.99 32.48
N ASN A 22 -8.52 -25.66 33.18
CA ASN A 22 -9.95 -25.30 33.26
C ASN A 22 -10.59 -25.03 31.90
N ASN A 23 -10.29 -25.85 30.89
CA ASN A 23 -10.74 -25.70 29.51
C ASN A 23 -10.22 -24.44 28.78
N SER A 24 -9.18 -23.80 29.34
CA SER A 24 -8.46 -22.67 28.75
C SER A 24 -7.05 -23.11 28.34
N LEU A 25 -6.62 -22.68 27.17
CA LEU A 25 -5.25 -22.87 26.69
C LEU A 25 -4.42 -21.65 27.07
N ILE A 26 -3.37 -21.87 27.89
CA ILE A 26 -2.38 -20.85 28.22
C ILE A 26 -1.15 -21.09 27.36
N LEU A 27 -0.78 -20.09 26.59
CA LEU A 27 0.38 -20.08 25.72
C LEU A 27 1.51 -19.31 26.39
N LEU A 28 2.67 -19.93 26.54
CA LEU A 28 3.90 -19.29 26.99
C LEU A 28 4.85 -19.15 25.80
N GLU A 29 5.07 -17.93 25.34
CA GLU A 29 5.91 -17.62 24.19
C GLU A 29 6.88 -16.48 24.44
N ASP A 30 7.87 -16.28 23.55
CA ASP A 30 8.79 -15.16 23.61
C ASP A 30 8.01 -13.84 23.52
N TYR A 31 8.37 -12.90 24.38
CA TYR A 31 7.93 -11.52 24.23
C TYR A 31 8.78 -10.80 23.18
N ILE A 32 8.16 -10.33 22.12
CA ILE A 32 8.87 -9.62 21.05
C ILE A 32 8.91 -8.13 21.36
N HIS A 33 10.13 -7.63 21.62
CA HIS A 33 10.36 -6.20 21.81
C HIS A 33 10.31 -5.47 20.46
N GLY A 34 9.30 -4.65 20.27
CA GLY A 34 9.11 -3.91 19.02
C GLY A 34 7.80 -3.13 19.04
N GLN A 35 7.44 -2.60 17.90
CA GLN A 35 6.25 -1.82 17.67
C GLN A 35 5.41 -2.54 16.61
N THR A 36 4.09 -2.59 16.79
CA THR A 36 3.22 -3.15 15.74
C THR A 36 3.21 -2.24 14.52
N LEU A 37 2.95 -2.80 13.34
CA LEU A 37 2.80 -1.97 12.13
C LEU A 37 1.63 -0.99 12.24
N GLU A 38 0.63 -1.29 13.07
CA GLU A 38 -0.48 -0.37 13.35
C GLU A 38 0.00 0.86 14.12
N GLN A 39 0.74 0.65 15.24
CA GLN A 39 1.37 1.73 16.00
C GLN A 39 2.33 2.56 15.13
N LEU A 40 3.10 1.89 14.26
CA LEU A 40 4.01 2.58 13.34
C LEU A 40 3.26 3.53 12.39
N LEU A 41 2.10 3.12 11.87
CA LEU A 41 1.27 3.98 10.99
C LEU A 41 0.51 5.05 11.77
N GLU A 42 0.19 4.86 13.04
CA GLU A 42 -0.34 5.92 13.90
C GLU A 42 0.66 7.07 14.08
N GLU A 43 1.97 6.74 14.13
CA GLU A 43 3.04 7.73 14.27
C GLU A 43 3.42 8.40 12.94
N GLN A 44 3.48 7.64 11.84
CA GLN A 44 4.04 8.08 10.57
C GLN A 44 3.03 8.26 9.44
N THR A 45 1.78 7.80 9.63
CA THR A 45 0.69 7.77 8.65
C THR A 45 0.97 6.85 7.46
N THR A 46 2.14 6.97 6.82
CA THR A 46 2.58 6.14 5.66
C THR A 46 4.07 5.85 5.72
N LEU A 47 4.50 4.81 5.05
CA LEU A 47 5.91 4.48 4.90
C LEU A 47 6.42 4.82 3.50
N VAL A 48 7.72 5.10 3.40
CA VAL A 48 8.38 5.18 2.10
C VAL A 48 8.44 3.80 1.44
N TYR A 49 8.45 3.76 0.12
CA TYR A 49 8.40 2.50 -0.66
C TYR A 49 9.45 1.48 -0.26
N SER A 50 10.71 1.92 -0.01
CA SER A 50 11.79 1.03 0.39
C SER A 50 11.49 0.23 1.65
N ASP A 51 10.93 0.91 2.65
CA ASP A 51 10.68 0.33 3.97
C ASP A 51 9.45 -0.59 3.93
N ALA A 52 8.37 -0.14 3.27
CA ALA A 52 7.20 -0.97 3.02
C ALA A 52 7.56 -2.27 2.28
N LEU A 53 8.40 -2.18 1.23
CA LEU A 53 8.90 -3.35 0.50
C LEU A 53 9.77 -4.27 1.34
N ALA A 54 10.66 -3.71 2.16
CA ALA A 54 11.52 -4.50 3.04
C ALA A 54 10.67 -5.31 4.03
N ILE A 55 9.62 -4.71 4.59
CA ILE A 55 8.66 -5.37 5.47
C ILE A 55 7.91 -6.47 4.70
N MET A 56 7.34 -6.15 3.54
CA MET A 56 6.58 -7.11 2.74
C MET A 56 7.40 -8.35 2.35
N ARG A 57 8.67 -8.17 2.00
CA ARG A 57 9.57 -9.29 1.68
C ARG A 57 9.79 -10.21 2.86
N LYS A 58 10.02 -9.65 4.05
CA LYS A 58 10.18 -10.43 5.28
C LYS A 58 8.90 -11.18 5.64
N LEU A 59 7.74 -10.54 5.48
CA LEU A 59 6.43 -11.20 5.65
C LEU A 59 6.26 -12.38 4.69
N CYS A 60 6.63 -12.19 3.42
CA CYS A 60 6.60 -13.29 2.44
C CYS A 60 7.53 -14.45 2.86
N ASP A 61 8.71 -14.16 3.44
CA ASP A 61 9.64 -15.20 3.90
C ASP A 61 9.08 -16.00 5.08
N VAL A 62 8.47 -15.31 6.06
CA VAL A 62 7.83 -15.97 7.21
C VAL A 62 6.67 -16.85 6.73
N LEU A 63 5.77 -16.30 5.90
CA LEU A 63 4.60 -17.04 5.40
C LEU A 63 5.00 -18.20 4.49
N LYS A 64 6.05 -18.06 3.68
CA LYS A 64 6.61 -19.17 2.90
C LYS A 64 6.93 -20.36 3.80
N SER A 65 7.58 -20.10 4.95
CA SER A 65 7.94 -21.15 5.89
C SER A 65 6.72 -21.88 6.46
N LEU A 66 5.59 -21.17 6.65
CA LEU A 66 4.32 -21.76 7.10
C LEU A 66 3.60 -22.50 5.99
N HIS A 67 3.50 -21.89 4.80
CA HIS A 67 2.73 -22.44 3.67
C HIS A 67 3.40 -23.67 3.03
N THR A 68 4.71 -23.85 3.22
CA THR A 68 5.44 -25.04 2.70
C THR A 68 5.46 -26.22 3.65
N LEU A 69 4.88 -26.09 4.83
CA LEU A 69 4.72 -27.22 5.76
C LEU A 69 3.74 -28.26 5.19
N THR A 70 3.81 -29.46 5.75
CA THR A 70 2.90 -30.57 5.39
C THR A 70 2.21 -31.09 6.65
N PRO A 71 0.93 -30.77 6.89
CA PRO A 71 0.07 -29.87 6.09
C PRO A 71 0.46 -28.39 6.24
N PRO A 72 0.12 -27.53 5.26
CA PRO A 72 0.35 -26.10 5.34
C PRO A 72 -0.38 -25.43 6.51
N ILE A 73 0.24 -24.43 7.12
CA ILE A 73 -0.41 -23.60 8.14
C ILE A 73 -0.79 -22.27 7.49
N ILE A 74 -2.06 -21.90 7.57
CA ILE A 74 -2.63 -20.66 7.10
C ILE A 74 -2.94 -19.78 8.30
N HIS A 75 -2.48 -18.52 8.32
CA HIS A 75 -2.63 -17.62 9.47
C HIS A 75 -4.06 -17.10 9.64
N ARG A 76 -4.71 -16.69 8.56
CA ARG A 76 -6.13 -16.29 8.46
C ARG A 76 -6.52 -14.96 9.14
N ASP A 77 -5.68 -14.38 9.98
CA ASP A 77 -5.92 -13.06 10.61
C ASP A 77 -4.68 -12.15 10.55
N LEU A 78 -4.05 -12.09 9.36
CA LEU A 78 -2.98 -11.14 9.14
C LEU A 78 -3.53 -9.72 9.10
N LYS A 79 -3.01 -8.87 9.99
CA LYS A 79 -3.34 -7.44 10.10
C LYS A 79 -2.17 -6.67 10.69
N LEU A 80 -2.21 -5.35 10.61
CA LEU A 80 -1.11 -4.50 11.10
C LEU A 80 -0.82 -4.69 12.59
N SER A 81 -1.84 -4.91 13.42
CA SER A 81 -1.67 -5.15 14.87
C SER A 81 -1.04 -6.50 15.21
N ASN A 82 -1.07 -7.49 14.29
CA ASN A 82 -0.49 -8.81 14.47
C ASN A 82 0.91 -8.94 13.85
N ILE A 83 1.52 -7.83 13.46
CA ILE A 83 2.88 -7.78 12.87
C ILE A 83 3.71 -6.82 13.67
N ILE A 84 4.82 -7.31 14.26
CA ILE A 84 5.75 -6.52 15.08
C ILE A 84 7.03 -6.29 14.28
N LEU A 85 7.46 -5.03 14.22
CA LEU A 85 8.76 -4.60 13.71
C LEU A 85 9.68 -4.27 14.88
N THR A 86 10.82 -4.95 14.97
CA THR A 86 11.82 -4.71 16.01
C THR A 86 12.77 -3.57 15.65
N SER A 87 13.51 -3.05 16.64
CA SER A 87 14.59 -2.05 16.41
C SER A 87 15.69 -2.54 15.47
N GLU A 88 15.87 -3.85 15.33
CA GLU A 88 16.81 -4.49 14.41
C GLU A 88 16.21 -4.69 13.01
N ASN A 89 15.05 -4.10 12.75
CA ASN A 89 14.27 -4.30 11.53
C ASN A 89 13.86 -5.77 11.27
N LEU A 90 13.75 -6.62 12.28
CA LEU A 90 13.15 -7.93 12.12
C LEU A 90 11.64 -7.82 12.16
N VAL A 91 10.97 -8.70 11.41
CA VAL A 91 9.50 -8.77 11.34
C VAL A 91 9.05 -10.06 12.00
N TYR A 92 8.09 -9.94 12.92
CA TYR A 92 7.44 -11.07 13.59
C TYR A 92 5.94 -11.04 13.31
N ILE A 93 5.40 -12.21 13.00
CA ILE A 93 3.96 -12.44 12.94
C ILE A 93 3.55 -13.08 14.26
N VAL A 94 2.55 -12.50 14.92
CA VAL A 94 2.05 -12.94 16.22
C VAL A 94 0.56 -13.27 16.13
N ASP A 95 0.01 -13.89 17.18
CA ASP A 95 -1.43 -14.21 17.28
C ASP A 95 -1.90 -15.24 16.25
N PHE A 96 -1.61 -16.50 16.53
CA PHE A 96 -2.00 -17.65 15.70
C PHE A 96 -3.34 -18.29 16.16
N ASP A 97 -4.18 -17.59 16.89
CA ASP A 97 -5.43 -18.14 17.43
C ASP A 97 -6.40 -18.62 16.34
N THR A 98 -6.38 -17.94 15.20
CA THR A 98 -7.21 -18.28 14.04
C THR A 98 -6.53 -19.18 13.02
N ALA A 99 -5.24 -19.47 13.23
CA ALA A 99 -4.45 -20.26 12.27
C ALA A 99 -4.96 -21.70 12.16
N ARG A 100 -4.99 -22.21 10.94
CA ARG A 100 -5.43 -23.59 10.65
C ARG A 100 -4.47 -24.32 9.72
N TYR A 101 -4.52 -25.66 9.85
CA TYR A 101 -4.00 -26.53 8.83
C TYR A 101 -4.94 -26.56 7.63
N TYR A 102 -4.37 -26.48 6.44
CA TYR A 102 -5.12 -26.73 5.22
C TYR A 102 -5.39 -28.25 5.10
N GLU A 103 -6.65 -28.62 5.09
CA GLU A 103 -7.12 -30.00 4.87
C GLU A 103 -7.79 -30.06 3.50
N SER A 104 -7.17 -30.81 2.57
CA SER A 104 -7.77 -31.02 1.25
C SER A 104 -9.10 -31.79 1.36
N GLY A 105 -10.17 -31.23 0.79
CA GLY A 105 -11.50 -31.88 0.75
C GLY A 105 -12.57 -31.23 1.64
N GLN A 106 -12.28 -30.17 2.37
CA GLN A 106 -13.30 -29.32 2.98
C GLN A 106 -13.80 -28.30 1.94
N GLU A 107 -15.13 -28.15 1.83
CA GLU A 107 -15.71 -27.19 0.87
C GLU A 107 -15.82 -25.78 1.43
N GLN A 108 -15.87 -25.61 2.75
CA GLN A 108 -16.04 -24.32 3.43
C GLN A 108 -15.35 -24.29 4.79
N ASP A 109 -14.97 -23.13 5.24
CA ASP A 109 -14.51 -22.89 6.61
C ASP A 109 -15.69 -23.05 7.59
N THR A 110 -15.44 -23.75 8.70
CA THR A 110 -16.48 -24.06 9.70
C THR A 110 -16.85 -22.88 10.59
N GLU A 111 -16.05 -21.83 10.61
CA GLU A 111 -16.24 -20.63 11.41
C GLU A 111 -15.88 -19.39 10.61
N LEU A 112 -16.74 -18.35 10.73
CA LEU A 112 -16.46 -17.02 10.20
C LEU A 112 -15.45 -16.34 11.13
N LEU A 113 -14.19 -16.34 10.73
CA LEU A 113 -13.08 -15.76 11.51
C LEU A 113 -12.32 -14.76 10.66
N GLY A 114 -11.68 -13.82 11.33
CA GLY A 114 -10.83 -12.80 10.71
C GLY A 114 -11.36 -11.39 10.92
N THR A 115 -10.45 -10.43 10.78
CA THR A 115 -10.76 -8.99 10.92
C THR A 115 -11.39 -8.49 9.62
N LYS A 116 -12.62 -7.94 9.71
CA LYS A 116 -13.48 -7.59 8.56
C LYS A 116 -12.79 -6.84 7.43
N GLU A 117 -11.87 -5.95 7.75
CA GLU A 117 -11.17 -5.11 6.77
C GLU A 117 -10.05 -5.86 6.03
N TYR A 118 -9.55 -6.96 6.58
CA TYR A 118 -8.43 -7.76 6.04
C TYR A 118 -8.85 -9.12 5.52
N ALA A 119 -10.00 -9.63 5.95
CA ALA A 119 -10.46 -10.97 5.61
C ALA A 119 -10.93 -11.05 4.15
N PRO A 120 -10.46 -12.06 3.40
CA PRO A 120 -10.90 -12.31 2.03
C PRO A 120 -12.32 -12.90 1.99
N PRO A 121 -12.98 -12.86 0.80
CA PRO A 121 -14.36 -13.34 0.65
C PRO A 121 -14.60 -14.78 1.11
N GLU A 122 -13.65 -15.70 0.89
CA GLU A 122 -13.76 -17.10 1.30
C GLU A 122 -13.92 -17.26 2.82
N GLN A 123 -13.34 -16.37 3.63
CA GLN A 123 -13.50 -16.39 5.10
C GLN A 123 -14.90 -16.01 5.57
N TYR A 124 -15.75 -15.46 4.69
CA TYR A 124 -17.16 -15.19 4.96
C TYR A 124 -18.09 -16.35 4.56
N GLY A 125 -17.55 -17.57 4.41
CA GLY A 125 -18.34 -18.75 4.09
C GLY A 125 -18.49 -19.02 2.57
N PHE A 126 -17.72 -18.32 1.73
CA PHE A 126 -17.74 -18.53 0.28
C PHE A 126 -16.71 -19.56 -0.22
N GLY A 127 -15.98 -20.21 0.70
CA GLY A 127 -14.98 -21.20 0.36
C GLY A 127 -14.11 -21.61 1.55
N GLN A 128 -13.09 -22.42 1.28
CA GLN A 128 -12.07 -22.80 2.25
C GLN A 128 -10.88 -21.85 2.15
N SER A 129 -10.37 -21.40 3.30
CA SER A 129 -9.13 -20.60 3.38
C SER A 129 -7.90 -21.46 3.04
N ASP A 130 -7.04 -20.93 2.19
CA ASP A 130 -5.73 -21.48 1.86
C ASP A 130 -4.65 -20.39 1.88
N ALA A 131 -3.43 -20.69 1.40
CA ALA A 131 -2.32 -19.74 1.35
C ALA A 131 -2.67 -18.41 0.66
N ARG A 132 -3.63 -18.42 -0.26
CA ARG A 132 -4.09 -17.23 -0.99
C ARG A 132 -4.96 -16.31 -0.15
N SER A 133 -5.50 -16.78 0.98
CA SER A 133 -6.18 -15.95 1.97
C SER A 133 -5.19 -15.02 2.69
N ASP A 134 -4.01 -15.52 3.05
CA ASP A 134 -2.94 -14.71 3.61
C ASP A 134 -2.38 -13.72 2.58
N ILE A 135 -2.29 -14.10 1.30
CA ILE A 135 -1.88 -13.20 0.20
C ILE A 135 -2.85 -12.03 0.03
N TYR A 136 -4.16 -12.27 0.18
CA TYR A 136 -5.17 -11.20 0.16
C TYR A 136 -4.90 -10.18 1.28
N ALA A 137 -4.70 -10.66 2.51
CA ALA A 137 -4.39 -9.80 3.66
C ALA A 137 -3.07 -9.03 3.46
N LEU A 138 -2.03 -9.67 2.88
CA LEU A 138 -0.79 -8.97 2.51
C LEU A 138 -1.03 -7.82 1.52
N GLY A 139 -1.95 -7.96 0.57
CA GLY A 139 -2.33 -6.89 -0.34
C GLY A 139 -2.94 -5.69 0.38
N ILE A 140 -3.82 -5.94 1.37
CA ILE A 140 -4.41 -4.89 2.22
C ILE A 140 -3.31 -4.21 3.07
N ILE A 141 -2.46 -5.00 3.71
CA ILE A 141 -1.34 -4.51 4.52
C ILE A 141 -0.43 -3.61 3.69
N PHE A 142 -0.02 -4.08 2.50
CA PHE A 142 0.88 -3.31 1.64
C PHE A 142 0.25 -1.98 1.22
N ASN A 143 -1.02 -1.97 0.84
CA ASN A 143 -1.73 -0.73 0.55
C ASN A 143 -1.73 0.22 1.74
N ARG A 144 -2.06 -0.30 2.94
CA ARG A 144 -2.07 0.48 4.18
C ARG A 144 -0.70 1.09 4.51
N LEU A 145 0.39 0.33 4.33
CA LEU A 145 1.75 0.83 4.54
C LEU A 145 2.09 1.99 3.59
N LEU A 146 1.60 1.97 2.35
CA LEU A 146 1.90 2.99 1.34
C LEU A 146 0.98 4.21 1.40
N THR A 147 -0.29 4.04 1.78
CA THR A 147 -1.32 5.09 1.67
C THR A 147 -1.91 5.52 3.00
N GLY A 148 -1.71 4.74 4.08
CA GLY A 148 -2.43 4.89 5.34
C GLY A 148 -3.87 4.37 5.28
N GLU A 149 -4.42 4.12 4.10
CA GLU A 149 -5.83 3.85 3.86
C GLU A 149 -6.09 2.42 3.35
N TYR A 150 -7.31 1.93 3.58
CA TYR A 150 -7.76 0.66 2.98
C TYR A 150 -7.96 0.82 1.46
N PRO A 151 -7.73 -0.25 0.64
CA PRO A 151 -7.86 -0.19 -0.82
C PRO A 151 -9.22 0.29 -1.33
N LYS A 152 -10.29 0.11 -0.54
CA LYS A 152 -11.64 0.60 -0.87
C LYS A 152 -11.76 2.13 -0.84
N HIS A 153 -10.91 2.80 -0.04
CA HIS A 153 -10.88 4.26 0.08
C HIS A 153 -9.81 4.87 -0.81
N GLN A 154 -8.59 4.34 -0.74
CA GLN A 154 -7.46 4.78 -1.54
C GLN A 154 -6.58 3.60 -1.92
N LEU A 155 -6.40 3.37 -3.19
CA LEU A 155 -5.45 2.39 -3.71
C LEU A 155 -4.11 3.09 -3.98
N ALA A 156 -3.00 2.42 -3.64
CA ALA A 156 -1.66 2.92 -3.91
C ALA A 156 -1.47 3.30 -5.39
N ASP A 157 -0.49 4.15 -5.65
CA ASP A 157 -0.21 4.69 -6.98
C ASP A 157 0.17 3.62 -8.03
N ASP A 158 0.46 4.07 -9.27
CA ASP A 158 0.62 3.20 -10.43
C ASP A 158 1.72 2.14 -10.28
N ARG A 159 2.74 2.39 -9.45
CA ARG A 159 3.87 1.46 -9.29
C ARG A 159 3.45 0.10 -8.74
N TYR A 160 2.73 0.07 -7.62
CA TYR A 160 2.33 -1.17 -6.93
C TYR A 160 0.84 -1.47 -7.03
N ARG A 161 0.08 -0.59 -7.70
CA ARG A 161 -1.36 -0.76 -7.91
C ARG A 161 -1.70 -2.14 -8.51
N SER A 162 -0.96 -2.57 -9.52
CA SER A 162 -1.18 -3.86 -10.19
C SER A 162 -0.95 -5.04 -9.26
N VAL A 163 0.12 -4.99 -8.44
CA VAL A 163 0.44 -6.05 -7.47
C VAL A 163 -0.62 -6.11 -6.38
N ILE A 164 -0.95 -4.96 -5.76
CA ILE A 164 -1.98 -4.89 -4.72
C ILE A 164 -3.34 -5.35 -5.28
N SER A 165 -3.74 -4.84 -6.44
CA SER A 165 -5.01 -5.23 -7.08
C SER A 165 -5.08 -6.73 -7.39
N LYS A 166 -3.95 -7.36 -7.74
CA LYS A 166 -3.91 -8.80 -7.95
C LYS A 166 -4.04 -9.57 -6.63
N CYS A 167 -3.39 -9.12 -5.55
CA CYS A 167 -3.55 -9.75 -4.23
C CYS A 167 -5.01 -9.77 -3.77
N ILE A 168 -5.74 -8.65 -3.94
CA ILE A 168 -7.10 -8.45 -3.42
C ILE A 168 -8.21 -8.85 -4.40
N ARG A 169 -7.92 -9.68 -5.41
CA ARG A 169 -8.96 -10.22 -6.29
C ARG A 169 -9.98 -11.03 -5.49
N TRP A 170 -11.25 -10.91 -5.89
CA TRP A 170 -12.34 -11.66 -5.26
C TRP A 170 -12.11 -13.17 -5.36
N ASN A 171 -11.85 -13.65 -6.59
CA ASN A 171 -11.57 -15.05 -6.86
C ASN A 171 -10.12 -15.38 -6.48
N PRO A 172 -9.86 -16.35 -5.56
CA PRO A 172 -8.51 -16.78 -5.20
C PRO A 172 -7.65 -17.23 -6.41
N GLU A 173 -8.27 -17.81 -7.44
CA GLU A 173 -7.56 -18.26 -8.66
C GLU A 173 -6.94 -17.10 -9.46
N GLU A 174 -7.46 -15.88 -9.28
CA GLU A 174 -6.94 -14.68 -9.95
C GLU A 174 -5.83 -13.98 -9.16
N ARG A 175 -5.57 -14.42 -7.93
CA ARG A 175 -4.50 -13.89 -7.06
C ARG A 175 -3.14 -14.50 -7.44
N PHE A 176 -2.09 -14.06 -6.77
CA PHE A 176 -0.85 -14.82 -6.72
C PHE A 176 -1.13 -16.16 -6.05
N GLN A 177 -0.58 -17.25 -6.61
CA GLN A 177 -0.85 -18.60 -6.10
C GLN A 177 0.06 -18.96 -4.94
N THR A 178 1.21 -18.29 -4.82
CA THR A 178 2.16 -18.47 -3.73
C THR A 178 2.71 -17.11 -3.27
N VAL A 179 3.16 -17.04 -2.02
CA VAL A 179 3.87 -15.86 -1.50
C VAL A 179 5.20 -15.62 -2.23
N GLU A 180 5.78 -16.62 -2.83
CA GLU A 180 6.99 -16.54 -3.64
C GLU A 180 6.73 -15.79 -4.97
N GLU A 181 5.59 -16.07 -5.62
CA GLU A 181 5.15 -15.30 -6.80
C GLU A 181 4.94 -13.82 -6.43
N LEU A 182 4.28 -13.55 -5.30
CA LEU A 182 4.10 -12.18 -4.80
C LEU A 182 5.45 -11.51 -4.55
N LYS A 183 6.38 -12.19 -3.85
CA LYS A 183 7.72 -11.68 -3.56
C LYS A 183 8.49 -11.35 -4.83
N THR A 184 8.40 -12.19 -5.86
CA THR A 184 9.02 -11.97 -7.17
C THR A 184 8.41 -10.73 -7.84
N ALA A 185 7.10 -10.60 -7.86
CA ALA A 185 6.42 -9.43 -8.42
C ALA A 185 6.78 -8.12 -7.71
N LEU A 186 7.01 -8.16 -6.39
CA LEU A 186 7.51 -7.03 -5.62
C LEU A 186 8.96 -6.65 -6.02
N HIS A 187 9.78 -7.64 -6.43
CA HIS A 187 11.15 -7.41 -6.87
C HIS A 187 11.22 -6.85 -8.30
N ASP A 188 10.42 -7.37 -9.21
CA ASP A 188 10.45 -6.98 -10.62
C ASP A 188 10.04 -5.52 -10.83
N ASN A 189 9.12 -5.02 -9.98
CA ASN A 189 8.77 -3.61 -9.96
C ASN A 189 9.91 -2.69 -9.52
N ILE A 190 10.93 -3.19 -8.78
CA ILE A 190 12.15 -2.42 -8.48
C ILE A 190 13.10 -2.43 -9.67
N SER A 191 13.26 -3.57 -10.34
CA SER A 191 14.22 -3.73 -11.45
C SER A 191 13.82 -2.88 -12.65
N SER A 192 12.53 -2.62 -12.86
CA SER A 192 12.04 -1.70 -13.89
C SER A 192 12.42 -0.24 -13.64
N ASP A 193 12.81 0.11 -12.42
CA ASP A 193 13.16 1.47 -12.01
C ASP A 193 14.68 1.76 -12.10
N ILE A 194 15.53 0.72 -11.93
CA ILE A 194 17.00 0.88 -11.99
C ILE A 194 17.47 1.16 -13.42
N GLY A 195 16.65 0.87 -14.42
CA GLY A 195 16.94 1.11 -15.86
C GLY A 195 16.44 2.43 -16.42
N LYS A 196 15.68 3.23 -15.65
CA LYS A 196 15.20 4.54 -16.11
C LYS A 196 15.99 5.64 -15.41
N PRO A 197 16.80 6.44 -16.16
CA PRO A 197 17.40 7.63 -15.57
C PRO A 197 16.28 8.50 -15.00
N GLY A 198 16.42 8.88 -13.72
CA GLY A 198 15.44 9.67 -12.99
C GLY A 198 15.21 11.02 -13.65
N PHE A 199 14.26 11.09 -14.47
CA PHE A 199 13.49 12.20 -15.00
C PHE A 199 12.63 11.66 -16.15
N THR A 200 11.52 10.99 -15.83
CA THR A 200 10.55 10.64 -16.86
C THR A 200 9.47 11.74 -16.86
N LEU A 201 9.15 12.24 -18.06
CA LEU A 201 8.01 13.14 -18.27
C LEU A 201 6.70 12.59 -17.64
N SER A 202 6.64 11.30 -17.33
CA SER A 202 5.51 10.65 -16.67
C SER A 202 5.35 11.03 -15.19
N SER A 203 6.42 11.40 -14.48
CA SER A 203 6.30 11.86 -13.07
C SER A 203 5.77 13.29 -12.97
N ILE A 204 5.98 14.11 -14.00
CA ILE A 204 5.37 15.45 -14.08
C ILE A 204 3.88 15.35 -14.43
N HIS A 205 3.47 14.24 -15.05
CA HIS A 205 2.09 14.06 -15.53
C HIS A 205 1.07 13.91 -14.40
N SER A 206 1.46 13.34 -13.26
CA SER A 206 0.55 13.08 -12.12
C SER A 206 0.21 14.34 -11.32
N ASP A 207 1.09 15.33 -11.32
CA ASP A 207 0.97 16.49 -10.43
C ASP A 207 0.37 17.72 -11.11
N ILE A 208 0.28 17.71 -12.45
CA ILE A 208 -0.27 18.82 -13.21
C ILE A 208 -1.80 18.64 -13.40
N PRO A 209 -2.62 19.59 -12.92
CA PRO A 209 -4.06 19.54 -13.13
C PRO A 209 -4.44 19.46 -14.62
N GLY A 210 -5.39 18.56 -14.93
CA GLY A 210 -5.81 18.27 -16.31
C GLY A 210 -5.05 17.14 -17.00
N PHE A 211 -3.83 16.78 -16.49
CA PHE A 211 -3.04 15.65 -17.01
C PHE A 211 -3.18 14.37 -16.18
N ARG A 212 -3.63 14.46 -14.94
CA ARG A 212 -3.82 13.33 -13.99
C ARG A 212 -4.71 12.20 -14.51
N THR A 213 -5.65 12.47 -15.40
CA THR A 213 -6.65 11.49 -15.85
C THR A 213 -6.15 10.56 -16.94
N GLY A 214 -4.98 10.82 -17.54
CA GLY A 214 -4.42 10.06 -18.67
C GLY A 214 -5.29 10.07 -19.96
N LYS A 215 -6.43 10.77 -19.95
CA LYS A 215 -7.31 10.87 -21.13
C LYS A 215 -6.79 11.95 -22.07
N LEU A 216 -6.35 11.56 -23.29
CA LEU A 216 -5.70 12.42 -24.25
C LEU A 216 -6.47 13.73 -24.53
N TRP A 217 -7.79 13.68 -24.68
CA TRP A 217 -8.60 14.88 -24.93
C TRP A 217 -8.58 15.89 -23.77
N LYS A 218 -8.54 15.40 -22.50
CA LYS A 218 -8.42 16.26 -21.33
C LYS A 218 -7.05 16.92 -21.22
N MET A 219 -6.00 16.18 -21.61
CA MET A 219 -4.64 16.71 -21.66
C MET A 219 -4.50 17.80 -22.72
N ILE A 220 -5.09 17.61 -23.90
CA ILE A 220 -5.11 18.62 -24.97
C ILE A 220 -5.85 19.88 -24.50
N LEU A 221 -7.00 19.71 -23.85
CA LEU A 221 -7.79 20.83 -23.36
C LEU A 221 -7.08 21.61 -22.24
N ALA A 222 -6.38 20.90 -21.33
CA ALA A 222 -5.54 21.50 -20.30
C ALA A 222 -4.35 22.26 -20.92
N PHE A 223 -3.68 21.69 -21.91
CA PHE A 223 -2.57 22.32 -22.62
C PHE A 223 -3.00 23.66 -23.25
N PHE A 224 -4.12 23.69 -23.99
CA PHE A 224 -4.64 24.91 -24.56
C PHE A 224 -5.10 25.92 -23.50
N GLY A 225 -5.63 25.46 -22.37
CA GLY A 225 -5.95 26.29 -21.22
C GLY A 225 -4.72 27.01 -20.67
N TYR A 226 -3.64 26.27 -20.40
CA TYR A 226 -2.38 26.84 -19.93
C TYR A 226 -1.77 27.82 -20.96
N LEU A 227 -1.84 27.47 -22.25
CA LEU A 227 -1.36 28.36 -23.31
C LEU A 227 -2.17 29.65 -23.38
N SER A 228 -3.49 29.57 -23.21
CA SER A 228 -4.39 30.73 -23.15
C SER A 228 -4.07 31.63 -21.96
N PHE A 229 -3.80 31.08 -20.76
CA PHE A 229 -3.40 31.88 -19.60
C PHE A 229 -2.05 32.57 -19.79
N LEU A 230 -1.08 31.86 -20.39
CA LEU A 230 0.20 32.45 -20.74
C LEU A 230 0.04 33.61 -21.71
N TYR A 231 -0.79 33.43 -22.76
CA TYR A 231 -1.09 34.44 -23.75
C TYR A 231 -1.77 35.66 -23.10
N CYS A 232 -2.81 35.47 -22.30
CA CYS A 232 -3.51 36.53 -21.60
C CYS A 232 -2.56 37.31 -20.66
N SER A 233 -1.71 36.62 -19.92
CA SER A 233 -0.72 37.25 -19.06
C SER A 233 0.30 38.09 -19.84
N MET A 234 0.74 37.59 -21.01
CA MET A 234 1.71 38.30 -21.85
C MET A 234 1.14 39.49 -22.58
N THR A 235 -0.15 39.48 -22.92
CA THR A 235 -0.83 40.57 -23.67
C THR A 235 -1.54 41.55 -22.76
N SER A 236 -1.60 41.33 -21.44
CA SER A 236 -2.22 42.26 -20.50
C SER A 236 -1.40 43.53 -20.39
N ASP A 237 -2.09 44.68 -20.53
CA ASP A 237 -1.51 46.00 -20.31
C ASP A 237 -1.87 46.50 -18.92
N PHE A 238 -0.88 47.02 -18.22
CA PHE A 238 -1.03 47.53 -16.88
C PHE A 238 -0.65 49.00 -16.84
N THR A 239 -1.40 49.77 -16.08
CA THR A 239 -1.14 51.21 -15.85
C THR A 239 -0.73 51.46 -14.39
N ASN A 240 0.14 52.40 -14.17
CA ASN A 240 0.51 52.82 -12.83
C ASN A 240 -0.67 53.52 -12.17
N ALA A 241 -1.13 53.02 -11.01
CA ALA A 241 -2.30 53.55 -10.31
C ALA A 241 -2.15 55.01 -9.85
N LYS A 242 -0.92 55.52 -9.72
CA LYS A 242 -0.64 56.93 -9.29
C LYS A 242 -0.51 57.89 -10.46
N THR A 243 0.00 57.45 -11.59
CA THR A 243 0.32 58.35 -12.73
C THR A 243 -0.61 58.15 -13.93
N GLY A 244 -1.38 57.07 -13.98
CA GLY A 244 -2.23 56.71 -15.09
C GLY A 244 -1.47 56.32 -16.38
N LEU A 245 -0.15 56.28 -16.36
CA LEU A 245 0.67 55.92 -17.50
C LEU A 245 0.87 54.41 -17.62
N PRO A 246 1.01 53.87 -18.85
CA PRO A 246 1.28 52.45 -19.03
C PRO A 246 2.61 52.05 -18.41
N LEU A 247 2.64 50.91 -17.74
CA LEU A 247 3.87 50.32 -17.21
C LEU A 247 4.75 49.81 -18.34
N THR A 248 6.05 50.05 -18.22
CA THR A 248 7.05 49.62 -19.22
C THR A 248 8.24 48.90 -18.55
N GLY A 249 8.96 48.11 -19.35
CA GLY A 249 10.19 47.44 -18.90
C GLY A 249 9.97 46.42 -17.79
N LEU A 250 10.83 46.45 -16.79
CA LEU A 250 10.89 45.45 -15.71
C LEU A 250 9.59 45.40 -14.86
N GLN A 251 8.93 46.59 -14.67
CA GLN A 251 7.69 46.66 -13.90
C GLN A 251 6.53 45.97 -14.62
N LEU A 252 6.41 46.12 -15.91
CA LEU A 252 5.40 45.44 -16.71
C LEU A 252 5.59 43.88 -16.70
N TRP A 253 6.84 43.42 -16.77
CA TRP A 253 7.18 42.02 -16.68
C TRP A 253 6.85 41.43 -15.30
N HIS A 254 7.08 42.18 -14.23
CA HIS A 254 6.77 41.76 -12.88
C HIS A 254 5.24 41.58 -12.68
N GLU A 255 4.42 42.51 -13.15
CA GLU A 255 2.97 42.44 -13.04
C GLU A 255 2.41 41.27 -13.93
N ARG A 256 2.92 41.09 -15.13
CA ARG A 256 2.54 39.98 -16.00
C ARG A 256 2.87 38.64 -15.38
N PHE A 257 4.05 38.52 -14.74
CA PHE A 257 4.44 37.30 -14.05
C PHE A 257 3.57 37.02 -12.82
N PHE A 258 3.19 38.06 -12.09
CA PHE A 258 2.31 37.92 -10.94
C PHE A 258 0.91 37.46 -11.35
N VAL A 259 0.34 38.02 -12.40
CA VAL A 259 -0.96 37.58 -12.96
C VAL A 259 -0.88 36.10 -13.43
N PHE A 260 0.21 35.71 -14.08
CA PHE A 260 0.41 34.34 -14.48
C PHE A 260 0.42 33.38 -13.27
N LEU A 261 1.15 33.71 -12.21
CA LEU A 261 1.18 32.91 -10.98
C LEU A 261 -0.19 32.83 -10.30
N MET A 262 -0.93 33.92 -10.28
CA MET A 262 -2.27 33.98 -9.69
C MET A 262 -3.27 33.10 -10.46
N LEU A 263 -3.24 33.13 -11.79
CA LEU A 263 -4.06 32.28 -12.64
C LEU A 263 -3.66 30.80 -12.50
N LEU A 264 -2.38 30.50 -12.41
CA LEU A 264 -1.87 29.17 -12.18
C LEU A 264 -2.35 28.61 -10.81
N SER A 265 -2.30 29.42 -9.76
CA SER A 265 -2.75 29.04 -8.43
C SER A 265 -4.25 28.73 -8.37
N LEU A 266 -5.07 29.44 -9.12
CA LEU A 266 -6.51 29.17 -9.25
C LEU A 266 -6.78 27.79 -9.89
N ILE A 267 -5.97 27.40 -10.87
CA ILE A 267 -6.09 26.06 -11.47
C ILE A 267 -5.74 24.98 -10.43
N PHE A 268 -4.62 25.14 -9.73
CA PHE A 268 -4.21 24.17 -8.70
C PHE A 268 -5.23 24.08 -7.55
N TYR A 269 -5.84 25.19 -7.15
CA TYR A 269 -6.87 25.22 -6.12
C TYR A 269 -8.15 24.52 -6.55
N ASN A 270 -8.65 24.78 -7.78
CA ASN A 270 -9.91 24.20 -8.26
C ASN A 270 -9.81 22.73 -8.71
N PHE A 271 -8.63 22.22 -9.01
CA PHE A 271 -8.44 20.86 -9.51
C PHE A 271 -7.78 19.91 -8.47
N ASN A 272 -7.59 20.38 -7.25
CA ASN A 272 -7.09 19.54 -6.14
C ASN A 272 -8.20 18.81 -5.35
N TYR A 273 -9.43 18.80 -5.88
CA TYR A 273 -10.53 17.99 -5.37
C TYR A 273 -10.82 16.78 -6.25
#